data_8edd4d7cb0d788b13892a25943c499c5
#
_entry.id   8edd4d7cb0d788b13892a25943c499c5
#
_cell.length_a   1.000
_cell.length_b   1.000
_cell.length_c   1.000
_cell.angle_alpha   90.00
_cell.angle_beta   90.00
_cell.angle_gamma   90.00
#
_symmetry.space_group_name_H-M   'P 1'
#
loop_
_entity.id
_entity.type
_entity.pdbx_description
1 polymer ?
#
loop_
_entity_poly.entity_id
_entity_poly.type
_entity_poly.pdbx_seq_one_letter_code
_entity_poly.pdbx_strand_id
1 'polypeptide(L)'
;MTDHPFSARFIWPAPAKLNHFLHVTGQRDDGYHSLQTVFQFIDLQDELVFTARGDGQIRLLNAPAGLQGDDNLILRAARLIQRMSGAPIGADIHLTKRIPVGGGLGGGSSNAATTLVALNRLWNLGFPLDELAGYGAMLGADVPVFVRGRAAWGEGIGDRLTPMALPEQPVVLVIPPVSVSTASIFNDPELPRDHARVEWDDFWAGRCGNDCEAVVCRRHPEVAEALAALRTHGPARLSGTGAAVFLPCDSQAAAQAVLDQLPKNWTKRVVQGLNHSPLAAILRGL
;
A
#
# COMPACT_ATOMS: atom_id res chain seq x y z
N MET A 1 -8.39 25.49 18.58
CA MET A 1 -9.37 24.40 18.75
C MET A 1 -8.73 23.17 18.19
N THR A 2 -8.15 22.33 19.02
CA THR A 2 -7.61 21.04 18.61
C THR A 2 -8.80 20.14 18.26
N ASP A 3 -8.93 19.81 16.97
CA ASP A 3 -9.94 18.82 16.54
C ASP A 3 -9.69 17.52 17.30
N HIS A 4 -10.55 17.22 18.25
CA HIS A 4 -10.50 15.97 18.99
C HIS A 4 -10.69 14.82 17.97
N PRO A 5 -9.91 13.71 18.02
CA PRO A 5 -9.98 12.61 17.04
C PRO A 5 -11.36 11.92 16.95
N PHE A 6 -12.31 12.38 17.74
CA PHE A 6 -13.72 11.95 17.78
C PHE A 6 -14.69 12.95 17.14
N SER A 7 -14.19 14.09 16.59
CA SER A 7 -15.08 14.95 15.83
C SER A 7 -15.47 14.26 14.53
N ALA A 8 -16.71 14.44 14.09
CA ALA A 8 -17.22 13.93 12.80
C ALA A 8 -16.46 14.51 11.56
N ARG A 9 -15.39 15.27 11.79
CA ARG A 9 -14.55 15.91 10.77
C ARG A 9 -13.10 15.43 10.77
N PHE A 10 -12.71 14.50 11.65
CA PHE A 10 -11.34 14.04 11.69
C PHE A 10 -11.04 13.15 10.48
N ILE A 11 -10.05 13.56 9.68
CA ILE A 11 -9.63 12.87 8.47
C ILE A 11 -8.48 11.91 8.80
N TRP A 12 -8.69 10.62 8.57
CA TRP A 12 -7.70 9.58 8.74
C TRP A 12 -7.01 9.30 7.42
N PRO A 13 -5.69 9.50 7.33
CA PRO A 13 -4.94 9.23 6.10
C PRO A 13 -4.75 7.74 5.90
N ALA A 14 -4.85 7.31 4.65
CA ALA A 14 -4.53 5.96 4.21
C ALA A 14 -3.48 6.06 3.08
N PRO A 15 -2.17 6.12 3.42
CA PRO A 15 -1.11 6.38 2.45
C PRO A 15 -0.88 5.20 1.52
N ALA A 16 -0.36 5.48 0.34
CA ALA A 16 0.18 4.45 -0.56
C ALA A 16 1.58 4.00 -0.12
N LYS A 17 2.03 2.87 -0.69
CA LYS A 17 3.40 2.36 -0.56
C LYS A 17 4.00 2.06 -1.92
N LEU A 18 5.32 1.98 -1.96
CA LEU A 18 6.10 1.38 -3.04
C LEU A 18 6.77 0.11 -2.54
N ASN A 19 6.97 -0.85 -3.45
CA ASN A 19 7.92 -1.94 -3.25
C ASN A 19 9.19 -1.58 -4.02
N HIS A 20 10.31 -1.34 -3.32
CA HIS A 20 11.57 -1.00 -3.97
C HIS A 20 12.19 -2.18 -4.71
N PHE A 21 11.86 -3.39 -4.30
CA PHE A 21 12.10 -4.65 -5.01
C PHE A 21 11.04 -5.66 -4.58
N LEU A 22 10.91 -6.76 -5.30
CA LEU A 22 10.06 -7.87 -4.91
C LEU A 22 10.65 -9.18 -5.47
N HIS A 23 11.17 -10.01 -4.58
CA HIS A 23 11.65 -11.35 -4.93
C HIS A 23 10.70 -12.41 -4.40
N VAL A 24 10.40 -13.40 -5.23
CA VAL A 24 9.59 -14.58 -4.86
C VAL A 24 10.54 -15.71 -4.51
N THR A 25 10.68 -15.99 -3.22
CA THR A 25 11.69 -16.92 -2.68
C THR A 25 11.16 -18.32 -2.45
N GLY A 26 9.90 -18.57 -2.78
CA GLY A 26 9.28 -19.89 -2.66
C GLY A 26 7.78 -19.85 -2.82
N GLN A 27 7.18 -21.01 -3.07
CA GLN A 27 5.75 -21.23 -2.99
C GLN A 27 5.43 -22.06 -1.75
N ARG A 28 4.40 -21.69 -1.01
CA ARG A 28 3.97 -22.35 0.22
C ARG A 28 2.84 -23.35 -0.05
N ASP A 29 2.67 -24.32 0.84
CA ASP A 29 1.59 -25.32 0.74
C ASP A 29 0.19 -24.71 0.86
N ASP A 30 0.07 -23.53 1.49
CA ASP A 30 -1.19 -22.77 1.61
C ASP A 30 -1.55 -21.97 0.36
N GLY A 31 -0.74 -22.07 -0.71
CA GLY A 31 -0.93 -21.36 -1.99
C GLY A 31 -0.36 -19.96 -2.02
N TYR A 32 0.10 -19.42 -0.89
CA TYR A 32 0.83 -18.14 -0.84
C TYR A 32 2.27 -18.31 -1.34
N HIS A 33 2.90 -17.18 -1.66
CA HIS A 33 4.31 -17.11 -2.02
C HIS A 33 5.13 -16.51 -0.89
N SER A 34 6.29 -17.08 -0.63
CA SER A 34 7.30 -16.45 0.23
C SER A 34 7.98 -15.34 -0.54
N LEU A 35 8.13 -14.18 0.08
CA LEU A 35 8.64 -12.96 -0.55
C LEU A 35 9.79 -12.37 0.25
N GLN A 36 10.63 -11.61 -0.45
CA GLN A 36 11.45 -10.54 0.13
C GLN A 36 11.16 -9.23 -0.61
N THR A 37 11.00 -8.14 0.12
CA THR A 37 10.71 -6.83 -0.45
C THR A 37 11.14 -5.71 0.50
N VAL A 38 11.20 -4.48 -0.01
CA VAL A 38 11.32 -3.27 0.81
C VAL A 38 10.11 -2.39 0.56
N PHE A 39 9.40 -2.06 1.64
CA PHE A 39 8.27 -1.15 1.63
C PHE A 39 8.70 0.26 2.02
N GLN A 40 8.27 1.25 1.24
CA GLN A 40 8.34 2.67 1.59
C GLN A 40 7.00 3.34 1.35
N PHE A 41 6.55 4.20 2.26
CA PHE A 41 5.35 5.01 2.06
C PHE A 41 5.62 6.17 1.11
N ILE A 42 4.54 6.70 0.54
CA ILE A 42 4.57 7.95 -0.23
C ILE A 42 3.42 8.86 0.22
N ASP A 43 3.53 10.16 -0.05
CA ASP A 43 2.56 11.18 0.31
C ASP A 43 1.24 11.16 -0.51
N LEU A 44 1.11 10.24 -1.48
CA LEU A 44 -0.17 9.92 -2.09
C LEU A 44 -1.01 9.09 -1.14
N GLN A 45 -2.22 9.56 -0.80
CA GLN A 45 -3.07 8.89 0.19
C GLN A 45 -4.56 9.02 -0.13
N ASP A 46 -5.32 7.99 0.26
CA ASP A 46 -6.77 8.09 0.43
C ASP A 46 -7.08 8.76 1.77
N GLU A 47 -8.31 9.18 1.95
CA GLU A 47 -8.79 9.77 3.19
C GLU A 47 -10.05 9.05 3.66
N LEU A 48 -10.11 8.75 4.95
CA LEU A 48 -11.30 8.15 5.57
C LEU A 48 -11.82 9.04 6.71
N VAL A 49 -13.14 9.11 6.81
CA VAL A 49 -13.81 9.74 7.94
C VAL A 49 -14.74 8.72 8.56
N PHE A 50 -14.71 8.60 9.87
CA PHE A 50 -15.51 7.64 10.64
C PHE A 50 -16.44 8.37 11.59
N THR A 51 -17.70 7.96 11.63
CA THR A 51 -18.70 8.42 12.60
C THR A 51 -19.25 7.23 13.35
N ALA A 52 -19.13 7.21 14.67
CA ALA A 52 -19.65 6.12 15.50
C ALA A 52 -21.17 6.01 15.41
N ARG A 53 -21.67 4.77 15.44
CA ARG A 53 -23.10 4.43 15.44
C ARG A 53 -23.44 3.54 16.64
N GLY A 54 -24.53 3.83 17.31
CA GLY A 54 -25.00 3.02 18.44
C GLY A 54 -25.86 1.80 18.05
N ASP A 55 -26.16 1.62 16.75
CA ASP A 55 -27.01 0.54 16.26
C ASP A 55 -26.25 -0.70 15.76
N GLY A 56 -24.93 -0.72 15.93
CA GLY A 56 -24.04 -1.82 15.53
C GLY A 56 -23.86 -1.97 14.00
N GLN A 57 -24.47 -1.11 13.18
CA GLN A 57 -24.33 -1.20 11.73
C GLN A 57 -23.03 -0.58 11.23
N ILE A 58 -22.42 -1.25 10.25
CA ILE A 58 -21.25 -0.73 9.53
C ILE A 58 -21.66 -0.39 8.11
N ARG A 59 -21.43 0.86 7.70
CA ARG A 59 -21.81 1.36 6.38
C ARG A 59 -20.66 2.09 5.71
N LEU A 60 -20.39 1.78 4.45
CA LEU A 60 -19.52 2.56 3.57
C LEU A 60 -20.40 3.42 2.67
N LEU A 61 -20.44 4.75 2.88
CA LEU A 61 -21.48 5.60 2.34
C LEU A 61 -21.24 6.06 0.90
N ASN A 62 -19.99 6.14 0.46
CA ASN A 62 -19.59 6.74 -0.82
C ASN A 62 -18.50 5.94 -1.54
N ALA A 63 -18.58 4.62 -1.47
CA ALA A 63 -17.63 3.78 -2.21
C ALA A 63 -17.71 4.06 -3.72
N PRO A 64 -16.58 4.22 -4.40
CA PRO A 64 -16.55 4.28 -5.86
C PRO A 64 -17.20 3.06 -6.51
N ALA A 65 -17.67 3.22 -7.75
CA ALA A 65 -18.19 2.11 -8.54
C ALA A 65 -17.16 0.96 -8.60
N GLY A 66 -17.62 -0.27 -8.39
CA GLY A 66 -16.78 -1.47 -8.32
C GLY A 66 -16.15 -1.74 -6.94
N LEU A 67 -16.28 -0.85 -5.97
CA LEU A 67 -15.81 -1.03 -4.58
C LEU A 67 -16.96 -1.08 -3.56
N GLN A 68 -18.19 -1.25 -4.00
CA GLN A 68 -19.39 -1.19 -3.16
C GLN A 68 -19.77 -2.53 -2.50
N GLY A 69 -19.12 -3.62 -2.91
CA GLY A 69 -19.44 -4.97 -2.42
C GLY A 69 -18.93 -5.27 -1.02
N ASP A 70 -19.43 -6.34 -0.42
CA ASP A 70 -19.02 -6.85 0.89
C ASP A 70 -17.55 -7.28 0.94
N ASP A 71 -16.93 -7.52 -0.21
CA ASP A 71 -15.50 -7.83 -0.35
C ASP A 71 -14.60 -6.60 -0.15
N ASN A 72 -15.18 -5.39 -0.03
CA ASN A 72 -14.40 -4.19 0.23
C ASN A 72 -13.64 -4.33 1.55
N LEU A 73 -12.30 -4.13 1.49
CA LEU A 73 -11.43 -4.31 2.63
C LEU A 73 -11.73 -3.37 3.81
N ILE A 74 -12.32 -2.19 3.56
CA ILE A 74 -12.81 -1.28 4.63
C ILE A 74 -13.91 -1.98 5.43
N LEU A 75 -14.94 -2.52 4.73
CA LEU A 75 -16.04 -3.20 5.39
C LEU A 75 -15.58 -4.47 6.11
N ARG A 76 -14.70 -5.24 5.47
CA ARG A 76 -14.11 -6.45 6.08
C ARG A 76 -13.30 -6.11 7.32
N ALA A 77 -12.49 -5.05 7.30
CA ALA A 77 -11.69 -4.60 8.44
C ALA A 77 -12.58 -4.12 9.59
N ALA A 78 -13.60 -3.30 9.30
CA ALA A 78 -14.53 -2.79 10.31
C ALA A 78 -15.33 -3.92 10.97
N ARG A 79 -15.84 -4.89 10.18
CA ARG A 79 -16.53 -6.07 10.71
C ARG A 79 -15.60 -6.99 11.49
N LEU A 80 -14.34 -7.11 11.08
CA LEU A 80 -13.36 -7.92 11.80
C LEU A 80 -13.11 -7.35 13.20
N ILE A 81 -12.74 -6.07 13.31
CA ILE A 81 -12.44 -5.46 14.61
C ILE A 81 -13.70 -5.40 15.51
N GLN A 82 -14.91 -5.23 14.93
CA GLN A 82 -16.16 -5.30 15.65
C GLN A 82 -16.36 -6.70 16.28
N ARG A 83 -16.14 -7.76 15.53
CA ARG A 83 -16.24 -9.14 16.07
C ARG A 83 -15.19 -9.40 17.15
N MET A 84 -13.95 -8.95 16.94
CA MET A 84 -12.86 -9.18 17.89
C MET A 84 -13.08 -8.43 19.21
N SER A 85 -13.72 -7.28 19.17
CA SER A 85 -14.05 -6.49 20.36
C SER A 85 -15.28 -6.99 21.12
N GLY A 86 -16.17 -7.75 20.47
CA GLY A 86 -17.48 -8.13 21.01
C GLY A 86 -18.42 -6.94 21.26
N ALA A 87 -18.05 -5.72 20.85
CA ALA A 87 -18.84 -4.53 21.12
C ALA A 87 -19.94 -4.34 20.06
N PRO A 88 -21.19 -4.02 20.47
CA PRO A 88 -22.31 -3.78 19.55
C PRO A 88 -22.27 -2.36 18.96
N ILE A 89 -21.09 -1.89 18.57
CA ILE A 89 -20.84 -0.53 18.07
C ILE A 89 -20.64 -0.60 16.57
N GLY A 90 -21.26 0.33 15.83
CA GLY A 90 -21.13 0.47 14.39
C GLY A 90 -20.41 1.74 13.98
N ALA A 91 -20.25 1.93 12.67
CA ALA A 91 -19.69 3.13 12.09
C ALA A 91 -20.26 3.43 10.70
N ASP A 92 -20.48 4.70 10.42
CA ASP A 92 -20.57 5.24 9.07
C ASP A 92 -19.17 5.64 8.62
N ILE A 93 -18.78 5.20 7.43
CA ILE A 93 -17.44 5.37 6.88
C ILE A 93 -17.54 6.10 5.55
N HIS A 94 -16.81 7.19 5.40
CA HIS A 94 -16.64 7.90 4.14
C HIS A 94 -15.23 7.70 3.61
N LEU A 95 -15.11 7.39 2.31
CA LEU A 95 -13.84 7.22 1.61
C LEU A 95 -13.66 8.31 0.55
N THR A 96 -12.57 9.07 0.63
CA THR A 96 -12.09 9.89 -0.50
C THR A 96 -10.95 9.14 -1.19
N LYS A 97 -11.25 8.50 -2.33
CA LYS A 97 -10.30 7.66 -3.08
C LYS A 97 -9.42 8.50 -4.01
N ARG A 98 -8.10 8.44 -3.80
CA ARG A 98 -7.08 9.10 -4.63
C ARG A 98 -6.02 8.12 -5.14
N ILE A 99 -5.78 7.02 -4.42
CA ILE A 99 -4.85 5.97 -4.86
C ILE A 99 -5.58 5.13 -5.92
N PRO A 100 -5.03 4.97 -7.14
CA PRO A 100 -5.62 4.14 -8.16
C PRO A 100 -5.78 2.68 -7.75
N VAL A 101 -6.89 2.07 -8.17
CA VAL A 101 -7.17 0.65 -7.93
C VAL A 101 -6.31 -0.19 -8.88
N GLY A 102 -5.73 -1.30 -8.38
CA GLY A 102 -4.93 -2.21 -9.20
C GLY A 102 -3.56 -1.64 -9.60
N GLY A 103 -3.08 -0.61 -8.90
CA GLY A 103 -1.81 0.06 -9.18
C GLY A 103 -0.57 -0.53 -8.48
N GLY A 104 -0.67 -1.60 -7.70
CA GLY A 104 0.48 -2.10 -6.92
C GLY A 104 0.91 -1.18 -5.76
N LEU A 105 0.09 -0.18 -5.43
CA LEU A 105 0.36 0.86 -4.42
C LEU A 105 -0.23 0.55 -3.03
N GLY A 106 -0.88 -0.59 -2.87
CA GLY A 106 -1.43 -1.06 -1.60
C GLY A 106 -2.65 -0.30 -1.07
N GLY A 107 -3.36 0.47 -1.91
CA GLY A 107 -4.45 1.35 -1.46
C GLY A 107 -5.56 0.65 -0.69
N GLY A 108 -6.00 -0.54 -1.11
CA GLY A 108 -7.01 -1.33 -0.40
C GLY A 108 -6.52 -1.79 0.98
N SER A 109 -5.28 -2.27 1.06
CA SER A 109 -4.65 -2.69 2.32
C SER A 109 -4.42 -1.51 3.27
N SER A 110 -4.05 -0.34 2.72
CA SER A 110 -3.94 0.90 3.48
C SER A 110 -5.27 1.33 4.08
N ASN A 111 -6.34 1.28 3.28
CA ASN A 111 -7.69 1.59 3.75
C ASN A 111 -8.14 0.64 4.87
N ALA A 112 -7.84 -0.66 4.75
CA ALA A 112 -8.13 -1.65 5.80
C ALA A 112 -7.34 -1.36 7.08
N ALA A 113 -6.04 -1.10 6.98
CA ALA A 113 -5.19 -0.75 8.12
C ALA A 113 -5.69 0.50 8.84
N THR A 114 -5.97 1.56 8.07
CA THR A 114 -6.52 2.81 8.61
C THR A 114 -7.86 2.55 9.31
N THR A 115 -8.71 1.69 8.75
CA THR A 115 -9.99 1.32 9.37
C THR A 115 -9.78 0.60 10.71
N LEU A 116 -8.87 -0.38 10.78
CA LEU A 116 -8.56 -1.08 12.04
C LEU A 116 -8.06 -0.09 13.10
N VAL A 117 -7.11 0.76 12.75
CA VAL A 117 -6.51 1.73 13.66
C VAL A 117 -7.52 2.79 14.12
N ALA A 118 -8.27 3.35 13.18
CA ALA A 118 -9.25 4.39 13.47
C ALA A 118 -10.40 3.88 14.37
N LEU A 119 -10.95 2.69 14.06
CA LEU A 119 -12.03 2.11 14.85
C LEU A 119 -11.55 1.61 16.22
N ASN A 120 -10.31 1.08 16.31
CA ASN A 120 -9.71 0.78 17.62
C ASN A 120 -9.71 2.02 18.53
N ARG A 121 -9.35 3.17 17.96
CA ARG A 121 -9.33 4.44 18.69
C ARG A 121 -10.73 5.00 18.94
N LEU A 122 -11.57 5.06 17.90
CA LEU A 122 -12.94 5.61 17.98
C LEU A 122 -13.81 4.86 18.98
N TRP A 123 -13.67 3.54 19.05
CA TRP A 123 -14.43 2.68 19.96
C TRP A 123 -13.72 2.43 21.30
N ASN A 124 -12.53 3.04 21.50
CA ASN A 124 -11.71 2.92 22.71
C ASN A 124 -11.43 1.45 23.11
N LEU A 125 -11.05 0.61 22.14
CA LEU A 125 -10.89 -0.82 22.38
C LEU A 125 -9.55 -1.18 23.04
N GLY A 126 -8.51 -0.36 22.85
CA GLY A 126 -7.21 -0.55 23.49
C GLY A 126 -6.35 -1.67 22.91
N PHE A 127 -6.67 -2.22 21.73
CA PHE A 127 -5.82 -3.22 21.08
C PHE A 127 -4.45 -2.64 20.75
N PRO A 128 -3.34 -3.32 21.11
CA PRO A 128 -2.00 -2.91 20.73
C PRO A 128 -1.77 -3.04 19.21
N LEU A 129 -0.82 -2.25 18.66
CA LEU A 129 -0.55 -2.25 17.22
C LEU A 129 -0.15 -3.63 16.67
N ASP A 130 0.53 -4.45 17.47
CA ASP A 130 0.93 -5.80 17.05
C ASP A 130 -0.28 -6.72 16.87
N GLU A 131 -1.29 -6.59 17.73
CA GLU A 131 -2.54 -7.32 17.61
C GLU A 131 -3.35 -6.84 16.40
N LEU A 132 -3.45 -5.52 16.19
CA LEU A 132 -4.07 -4.95 15.00
C LEU A 132 -3.35 -5.38 13.71
N ALA A 133 -2.02 -5.50 13.72
CA ALA A 133 -1.24 -6.03 12.59
C ALA A 133 -1.58 -7.51 12.34
N GLY A 134 -1.77 -8.30 13.41
CA GLY A 134 -2.25 -9.68 13.32
C GLY A 134 -3.64 -9.78 12.67
N TYR A 135 -4.59 -8.94 13.09
CA TYR A 135 -5.90 -8.85 12.42
C TYR A 135 -5.76 -8.39 10.96
N GLY A 136 -4.83 -7.47 10.71
CA GLY A 136 -4.51 -7.00 9.36
C GLY A 136 -4.03 -8.13 8.43
N ALA A 137 -3.19 -9.03 8.93
CA ALA A 137 -2.69 -10.18 8.16
C ALA A 137 -3.82 -11.12 7.68
N MET A 138 -4.94 -11.19 8.43
CA MET A 138 -6.13 -11.95 8.01
C MET A 138 -6.89 -11.30 6.85
N LEU A 139 -6.65 -10.03 6.59
CA LEU A 139 -7.29 -9.26 5.51
C LEU A 139 -6.45 -9.20 4.24
N GLY A 140 -5.12 -9.16 4.40
CA GLY A 140 -4.18 -9.13 3.29
C GLY A 140 -2.73 -8.96 3.74
N ALA A 141 -1.80 -9.47 2.94
CA ALA A 141 -0.37 -9.52 3.26
C ALA A 141 0.27 -8.13 3.48
N ASP A 142 -0.19 -7.10 2.77
CA ASP A 142 0.33 -5.73 2.91
C ASP A 142 -0.31 -4.96 4.09
N VAL A 143 -1.40 -5.44 4.72
CA VAL A 143 -2.07 -4.68 5.79
C VAL A 143 -1.18 -4.45 7.00
N PRO A 144 -0.36 -5.43 7.46
CA PRO A 144 0.53 -5.24 8.61
C PRO A 144 1.50 -4.07 8.48
N VAL A 145 2.11 -3.82 7.30
CA VAL A 145 3.05 -2.71 7.13
C VAL A 145 2.35 -1.36 7.30
N PHE A 146 1.10 -1.24 6.82
CA PHE A 146 0.31 -0.02 7.00
C PHE A 146 -0.11 0.20 8.46
N VAL A 147 -0.45 -0.85 9.20
CA VAL A 147 -0.76 -0.77 10.63
C VAL A 147 0.47 -0.33 11.43
N ARG A 148 1.64 -0.93 11.18
CA ARG A 148 2.89 -0.59 11.86
C ARG A 148 3.41 0.80 11.46
N GLY A 149 3.11 1.24 10.24
CA GLY A 149 3.35 2.59 9.76
C GLY A 149 4.82 3.00 9.67
N ARG A 150 5.73 2.05 9.41
CA ARG A 150 7.17 2.31 9.21
C ARG A 150 7.65 1.61 7.94
N ALA A 151 8.53 2.28 7.19
CA ALA A 151 9.24 1.65 6.08
C ALA A 151 9.99 0.42 6.60
N ALA A 152 9.99 -0.66 5.85
CA ALA A 152 10.45 -1.93 6.36
C ALA A 152 10.97 -2.86 5.26
N TRP A 153 11.93 -3.69 5.64
CA TRP A 153 12.24 -4.93 4.97
C TRP A 153 11.15 -5.96 5.33
N GLY A 154 10.52 -6.52 4.32
CA GLY A 154 9.45 -7.49 4.45
C GLY A 154 9.86 -8.88 3.99
N GLU A 155 9.54 -9.89 4.78
CA GLU A 155 9.72 -11.29 4.50
C GLU A 155 8.42 -12.08 4.77
N GLY A 156 8.46 -13.41 4.63
CA GLY A 156 7.26 -14.25 4.74
C GLY A 156 6.37 -14.04 3.53
N ILE A 157 5.11 -13.74 3.73
CA ILE A 157 4.19 -13.29 2.66
C ILE A 157 4.24 -11.76 2.47
N GLY A 158 5.18 -11.05 3.15
CA GLY A 158 5.26 -9.60 3.28
C GLY A 158 4.88 -9.11 4.69
N ASP A 159 4.61 -10.01 5.61
CA ASP A 159 4.07 -9.78 6.96
C ASP A 159 5.13 -9.74 8.07
N ARG A 160 6.30 -10.36 7.86
CA ARG A 160 7.44 -10.26 8.77
C ARG A 160 8.27 -9.02 8.45
N LEU A 161 8.13 -8.00 9.27
CA LEU A 161 8.61 -6.65 9.00
C LEU A 161 9.76 -6.28 9.93
N THR A 162 10.91 -5.93 9.34
CA THR A 162 12.04 -5.33 10.05
C THR A 162 12.13 -3.86 9.63
N PRO A 163 11.92 -2.90 10.55
CA PRO A 163 11.97 -1.49 10.22
C PRO A 163 13.33 -1.08 9.63
N MET A 164 13.30 -0.24 8.59
CA MET A 164 14.50 0.34 8.00
C MET A 164 14.29 1.80 7.63
N ALA A 165 15.39 2.55 7.54
CA ALA A 165 15.37 3.92 7.05
C ALA A 165 15.86 3.96 5.60
N LEU A 166 15.05 4.57 4.74
CA LEU A 166 15.33 4.78 3.32
C LEU A 166 15.53 6.27 3.07
N PRO A 167 16.22 6.67 2.00
CA PRO A 167 16.21 8.06 1.57
C PRO A 167 14.79 8.56 1.35
N GLU A 168 14.39 9.61 2.03
CA GLU A 168 13.11 10.30 1.79
C GLU A 168 13.32 11.30 0.66
N GLN A 169 13.17 10.84 -0.57
CA GLN A 169 13.45 11.59 -1.78
C GLN A 169 12.23 11.69 -2.69
N PRO A 170 12.20 12.69 -3.60
CA PRO A 170 11.15 12.79 -4.60
C PRO A 170 11.16 11.57 -5.52
N VAL A 171 9.98 11.14 -5.94
CA VAL A 171 9.77 9.99 -6.80
C VAL A 171 8.83 10.38 -7.94
N VAL A 172 9.24 10.16 -9.17
CA VAL A 172 8.32 10.23 -10.31
C VAL A 172 7.51 8.95 -10.33
N LEU A 173 6.20 9.06 -10.19
CA LEU A 173 5.25 7.96 -10.24
C LEU A 173 4.43 8.04 -11.51
N VAL A 174 4.40 6.95 -12.28
CA VAL A 174 3.55 6.79 -13.47
C VAL A 174 2.60 5.62 -13.24
N ILE A 175 1.34 5.81 -13.57
CA ILE A 175 0.28 4.82 -13.41
C ILE A 175 -0.37 4.60 -14.77
N PRO A 176 0.04 3.55 -15.50
CA PRO A 176 -0.59 3.16 -16.75
C PRO A 176 -2.09 2.91 -16.58
N PRO A 177 -2.91 3.16 -17.63
CA PRO A 177 -4.38 3.04 -17.55
C PRO A 177 -4.85 1.59 -17.62
N VAL A 178 -4.18 0.71 -16.86
CA VAL A 178 -4.52 -0.72 -16.76
C VAL A 178 -4.63 -1.13 -15.30
N SER A 179 -5.50 -2.08 -14.99
CA SER A 179 -5.60 -2.70 -13.68
C SER A 179 -4.97 -4.08 -13.73
N VAL A 180 -3.96 -4.30 -12.89
CA VAL A 180 -3.25 -5.59 -12.80
C VAL A 180 -3.79 -6.38 -11.62
N SER A 181 -4.26 -7.59 -11.88
CA SER A 181 -4.70 -8.51 -10.83
C SER A 181 -3.48 -9.17 -10.20
N THR A 182 -3.25 -8.89 -8.92
CA THR A 182 -2.18 -9.52 -8.12
C THR A 182 -2.23 -11.05 -8.21
N ALA A 183 -3.42 -11.63 -8.05
CA ALA A 183 -3.60 -13.09 -8.15
C ALA A 183 -3.21 -13.64 -9.54
N SER A 184 -3.53 -12.92 -10.62
CA SER A 184 -3.19 -13.38 -11.97
C SER A 184 -1.69 -13.36 -12.23
N ILE A 185 -0.94 -12.44 -11.62
CA ILE A 185 0.52 -12.39 -11.73
C ILE A 185 1.17 -13.48 -10.90
N PHE A 186 0.76 -13.65 -9.63
CA PHE A 186 1.32 -14.72 -8.79
C PHE A 186 1.00 -16.14 -9.27
N ASN A 187 -0.11 -16.32 -10.00
CA ASN A 187 -0.48 -17.61 -10.62
C ASN A 187 0.11 -17.82 -12.02
N ASP A 188 0.86 -16.85 -12.56
CA ASP A 188 1.47 -17.01 -13.89
C ASP A 188 2.54 -18.13 -13.86
N PRO A 189 2.51 -19.09 -14.81
CA PRO A 189 3.47 -20.20 -14.84
C PRO A 189 4.93 -19.75 -15.11
N GLU A 190 5.12 -18.57 -15.70
CA GLU A 190 6.45 -18.03 -15.97
C GLU A 190 7.00 -17.13 -14.85
N LEU A 191 6.23 -16.94 -13.75
CA LEU A 191 6.75 -16.21 -12.60
C LEU A 191 7.84 -17.03 -11.91
N PRO A 192 9.07 -16.51 -11.74
CA PRO A 192 10.10 -17.15 -10.92
C PRO A 192 9.62 -17.32 -9.48
N ARG A 193 9.90 -18.49 -8.86
CA ARG A 193 9.44 -18.79 -7.48
C ARG A 193 10.55 -19.32 -6.58
N ASP A 194 11.79 -19.23 -7.02
CA ASP A 194 12.97 -19.79 -6.39
C ASP A 194 14.13 -18.78 -6.29
N HIS A 195 13.79 -17.48 -6.27
CA HIS A 195 14.80 -16.44 -6.12
C HIS A 195 15.60 -16.67 -4.84
N ALA A 196 16.93 -16.70 -4.96
CA ALA A 196 17.79 -16.81 -3.79
C ALA A 196 17.55 -15.63 -2.84
N ARG A 197 17.55 -15.90 -1.53
CA ARG A 197 17.43 -14.82 -0.54
C ARG A 197 18.59 -13.86 -0.68
N VAL A 198 18.29 -12.59 -0.56
CA VAL A 198 19.26 -11.48 -0.61
C VAL A 198 19.38 -10.82 0.75
N GLU A 199 20.53 -10.19 0.98
CA GLU A 199 20.80 -9.44 2.19
C GLU A 199 20.65 -7.93 1.95
N TRP A 200 20.68 -7.14 3.01
CA TRP A 200 20.54 -5.69 2.94
C TRP A 200 21.59 -5.04 2.04
N ASP A 201 22.81 -5.56 2.03
CA ASP A 201 23.89 -5.08 1.17
C ASP A 201 23.59 -5.25 -0.33
N ASP A 202 22.83 -6.29 -0.70
CA ASP A 202 22.38 -6.49 -2.08
C ASP A 202 21.40 -5.40 -2.50
N PHE A 203 20.47 -5.06 -1.61
CA PHE A 203 19.52 -3.98 -1.84
C PHE A 203 20.23 -2.62 -1.99
N TRP A 204 21.14 -2.28 -1.06
CA TRP A 204 21.86 -1.02 -1.11
C TRP A 204 22.81 -0.93 -2.29
N ALA A 205 23.34 -2.04 -2.75
CA ALA A 205 24.16 -2.12 -3.97
C ALA A 205 23.33 -2.09 -5.27
N GLY A 206 21.99 -1.99 -5.20
CA GLY A 206 21.11 -1.92 -6.35
C GLY A 206 20.99 -3.24 -7.13
N ARG A 207 21.31 -4.38 -6.51
CA ARG A 207 21.26 -5.70 -7.16
C ARG A 207 19.87 -6.35 -7.12
N CYS A 208 18.90 -5.75 -6.42
CA CYS A 208 17.56 -6.28 -6.28
C CYS A 208 16.62 -5.77 -7.38
N GLY A 209 15.83 -6.68 -7.95
CA GLY A 209 14.83 -6.41 -8.99
C GLY A 209 13.40 -6.72 -8.55
N ASN A 210 12.52 -6.88 -9.52
CA ASN A 210 11.13 -7.30 -9.28
C ASN A 210 10.82 -8.52 -10.15
N ASP A 211 10.62 -9.68 -9.53
CA ASP A 211 10.36 -10.94 -10.25
C ASP A 211 9.03 -10.91 -11.03
N CYS A 212 8.10 -10.06 -10.62
CA CYS A 212 6.85 -9.87 -11.36
C CYS A 212 7.01 -9.07 -12.66
N GLU A 213 8.11 -8.32 -12.84
CA GLU A 213 8.28 -7.35 -13.91
C GLU A 213 8.14 -7.97 -15.30
N ALA A 214 8.83 -9.08 -15.56
CA ALA A 214 8.79 -9.73 -16.86
C ALA A 214 7.38 -10.19 -17.23
N VAL A 215 6.67 -10.80 -16.28
CA VAL A 215 5.29 -11.26 -16.45
C VAL A 215 4.35 -10.09 -16.69
N VAL A 216 4.47 -9.04 -15.87
CA VAL A 216 3.61 -7.84 -15.99
C VAL A 216 3.83 -7.14 -17.32
N CYS A 217 5.09 -6.90 -17.73
CA CYS A 217 5.42 -6.24 -18.99
C CYS A 217 4.95 -7.03 -20.22
N ARG A 218 5.01 -8.37 -20.16
CA ARG A 218 4.49 -9.23 -21.23
C ARG A 218 2.97 -9.14 -21.35
N ARG A 219 2.24 -9.09 -20.24
CA ARG A 219 0.78 -9.07 -20.21
C ARG A 219 0.18 -7.68 -20.41
N HIS A 220 0.93 -6.66 -20.06
CA HIS A 220 0.48 -5.26 -20.05
C HIS A 220 1.52 -4.36 -20.74
N PRO A 221 1.47 -4.25 -22.09
CA PRO A 221 2.42 -3.44 -22.87
C PRO A 221 2.50 -1.98 -22.39
N GLU A 222 1.41 -1.43 -21.87
CA GLU A 222 1.36 -0.07 -21.32
C GLU A 222 2.29 0.10 -20.11
N VAL A 223 2.45 -0.95 -19.30
CA VAL A 223 3.40 -0.94 -18.17
C VAL A 223 4.83 -1.01 -18.70
N ALA A 224 5.08 -1.86 -19.71
CA ALA A 224 6.39 -1.97 -20.34
C ALA A 224 6.83 -0.64 -20.97
N GLU A 225 5.92 0.05 -21.67
CA GLU A 225 6.15 1.37 -22.26
C GLU A 225 6.51 2.41 -21.19
N ALA A 226 5.72 2.49 -20.12
CA ALA A 226 5.95 3.43 -19.03
C ALA A 226 7.29 3.18 -18.33
N LEU A 227 7.62 1.90 -18.09
CA LEU A 227 8.88 1.51 -17.47
C LEU A 227 10.09 1.83 -18.37
N ALA A 228 9.99 1.54 -19.66
CA ALA A 228 11.03 1.85 -20.64
C ALA A 228 11.27 3.36 -20.74
N ALA A 229 10.21 4.17 -20.79
CA ALA A 229 10.32 5.62 -20.81
C ALA A 229 10.99 6.17 -19.55
N LEU A 230 10.62 5.70 -18.35
CA LEU A 230 11.28 6.14 -17.12
C LEU A 230 12.74 5.68 -17.04
N ARG A 231 13.08 4.51 -17.59
CA ARG A 231 14.45 3.97 -17.60
C ARG A 231 15.44 4.78 -18.45
N THR A 232 14.97 5.62 -19.34
CA THR A 232 15.84 6.58 -20.05
C THR A 232 16.40 7.67 -19.12
N HIS A 233 15.79 7.84 -17.94
CA HIS A 233 16.15 8.85 -16.95
C HIS A 233 16.85 8.28 -15.70
N GLY A 234 16.82 6.95 -15.49
CA GLY A 234 17.43 6.32 -14.33
C GLY A 234 16.89 4.93 -14.01
N PRO A 235 17.21 4.37 -12.84
CA PRO A 235 16.84 3.00 -12.46
C PRO A 235 15.35 2.90 -12.04
N ALA A 236 14.45 3.08 -13.00
CA ALA A 236 13.02 2.95 -12.77
C ALA A 236 12.61 1.50 -12.47
N ARG A 237 11.56 1.34 -11.66
CA ARG A 237 11.11 0.06 -11.10
C ARG A 237 9.60 -0.09 -11.17
N LEU A 238 9.13 -1.34 -11.21
CA LEU A 238 7.73 -1.71 -11.01
C LEU A 238 7.44 -1.79 -9.51
N SER A 239 6.32 -1.24 -9.03
CA SER A 239 5.87 -1.38 -7.65
C SER A 239 4.97 -2.61 -7.49
N GLY A 240 5.41 -3.56 -6.66
CA GLY A 240 4.65 -4.79 -6.40
C GLY A 240 4.35 -5.57 -7.69
N THR A 241 3.09 -5.92 -7.88
CA THR A 241 2.59 -6.57 -9.12
C THR A 241 2.13 -5.57 -10.17
N GLY A 242 2.42 -4.26 -10.00
CA GLY A 242 2.00 -3.21 -10.93
C GLY A 242 0.52 -2.79 -10.72
N ALA A 243 0.00 -1.89 -11.58
CA ALA A 243 0.58 -1.31 -12.81
C ALA A 243 1.59 -0.15 -12.58
N ALA A 244 1.68 0.44 -11.37
CA ALA A 244 2.50 1.61 -11.13
C ALA A 244 4.00 1.31 -11.32
N VAL A 245 4.66 2.22 -12.02
CA VAL A 245 6.12 2.26 -12.16
C VAL A 245 6.65 3.57 -11.58
N PHE A 246 7.87 3.55 -11.06
CA PHE A 246 8.41 4.69 -10.35
C PHE A 246 9.91 4.87 -10.56
N LEU A 247 10.37 6.10 -10.44
CA LEU A 247 11.78 6.50 -10.49
C LEU A 247 12.11 7.41 -9.31
N PRO A 248 12.96 6.99 -8.36
CA PRO A 248 13.51 7.86 -7.35
C PRO A 248 14.43 8.91 -7.98
N CYS A 249 14.38 10.15 -7.49
CA CYS A 249 15.14 11.30 -8.00
C CYS A 249 15.88 12.00 -6.87
N ASP A 250 17.03 12.60 -7.17
CA ASP A 250 17.87 13.28 -6.19
C ASP A 250 17.29 14.61 -5.69
N SER A 251 16.37 15.21 -6.46
CA SER A 251 15.72 16.47 -6.10
C SER A 251 14.35 16.63 -6.75
N GLN A 252 13.53 17.50 -6.16
CA GLN A 252 12.24 17.89 -6.71
C GLN A 252 12.36 18.47 -8.13
N ALA A 253 13.40 19.26 -8.39
CA ALA A 253 13.65 19.82 -9.72
C ALA A 253 13.98 18.74 -10.75
N ALA A 254 14.80 17.74 -10.38
CA ALA A 254 15.11 16.60 -11.25
C ALA A 254 13.84 15.78 -11.53
N ALA A 255 13.04 15.49 -10.50
CA ALA A 255 11.78 14.76 -10.67
C ALA A 255 10.80 15.51 -11.59
N GLN A 256 10.69 16.84 -11.45
CA GLN A 256 9.83 17.65 -12.30
C GLN A 256 10.33 17.67 -13.75
N ALA A 257 11.65 17.78 -13.97
CA ALA A 257 12.24 17.74 -15.31
C ALA A 257 11.97 16.41 -16.03
N VAL A 258 12.02 15.29 -15.30
CA VAL A 258 11.61 13.98 -15.85
C VAL A 258 10.11 13.98 -16.18
N LEU A 259 9.28 14.42 -15.22
CA LEU A 259 7.82 14.44 -15.40
C LEU A 259 7.40 15.21 -16.64
N ASP A 260 8.06 16.34 -16.93
CA ASP A 260 7.74 17.24 -18.07
C ASP A 260 8.06 16.59 -19.43
N GLN A 261 9.00 15.65 -19.47
CA GLN A 261 9.39 14.93 -20.68
C GLN A 261 8.49 13.72 -20.99
N LEU A 262 7.73 13.23 -20.02
CA LEU A 262 6.83 12.10 -20.22
C LEU A 262 5.54 12.52 -20.94
N PRO A 263 4.85 11.62 -21.67
CA PRO A 263 3.59 11.90 -22.37
C PRO A 263 2.56 12.60 -21.49
N LYS A 264 1.92 13.65 -22.03
CA LYS A 264 0.95 14.48 -21.26
C LYS A 264 -0.33 13.75 -20.89
N ASN A 265 -0.71 12.74 -21.65
CA ASN A 265 -1.91 11.93 -21.45
C ASN A 265 -1.72 10.81 -20.41
N TRP A 266 -0.53 10.65 -19.84
CA TRP A 266 -0.30 9.67 -18.79
C TRP A 266 -0.73 10.19 -17.41
N THR A 267 -1.26 9.29 -16.58
CA THR A 267 -1.46 9.58 -15.16
C THR A 267 -0.09 9.52 -14.47
N LYS A 268 0.44 10.68 -14.13
CA LYS A 268 1.79 10.83 -13.59
C LYS A 268 1.86 11.94 -12.57
N ARG A 269 2.76 11.82 -11.61
CA ARG A 269 3.01 12.85 -10.59
C ARG A 269 4.36 12.70 -9.94
N VAL A 270 4.86 13.75 -9.31
CA VAL A 270 5.93 13.66 -8.33
C VAL A 270 5.29 13.42 -6.96
N VAL A 271 5.83 12.46 -6.21
CA VAL A 271 5.44 12.13 -4.83
C VAL A 271 6.70 12.11 -3.96
N GLN A 272 6.51 12.23 -2.64
CA GLN A 272 7.60 12.17 -1.66
C GLN A 272 7.66 10.78 -1.01
N GLY A 273 8.85 10.15 -1.01
CA GLY A 273 9.11 8.95 -0.22
C GLY A 273 9.12 9.26 1.27
N LEU A 274 8.52 8.39 2.09
CA LEU A 274 8.36 8.59 3.53
C LEU A 274 8.75 7.32 4.29
N ASN A 275 9.52 7.46 5.38
CA ASN A 275 9.84 6.36 6.30
C ASN A 275 8.75 6.10 7.33
N HIS A 276 7.91 7.09 7.58
CA HIS A 276 6.80 7.00 8.51
C HIS A 276 5.49 7.33 7.80
N SER A 277 4.52 6.46 8.00
CA SER A 277 3.15 6.69 7.52
C SER A 277 2.54 7.93 8.18
N PRO A 278 1.82 8.79 7.44
CA PRO A 278 1.00 9.85 8.03
C PRO A 278 0.03 9.34 9.10
N LEU A 279 -0.51 8.12 8.94
CA LEU A 279 -1.35 7.46 9.94
C LEU A 279 -0.61 7.25 11.27
N ALA A 280 0.65 6.77 11.21
CA ALA A 280 1.46 6.59 12.42
C ALA A 280 1.85 7.92 13.08
N ALA A 281 1.97 9.00 12.32
CA ALA A 281 2.21 10.34 12.88
C ALA A 281 1.03 10.81 13.73
N ILE A 282 -0.20 10.57 13.29
CA ILE A 282 -1.43 10.86 14.05
C ILE A 282 -1.43 10.09 15.38
N LEU A 283 -1.11 8.79 15.35
CA LEU A 283 -1.10 7.95 16.55
C LEU A 283 -0.08 8.40 17.61
N ARG A 284 1.01 9.03 17.21
CA ARG A 284 2.02 9.57 18.14
C ARG A 284 1.63 10.91 18.74
N GLY A 285 0.72 11.65 18.10
CA GLY A 285 0.24 12.95 18.54
C GLY A 285 -1.06 12.89 19.36
N LEU A 286 -1.63 11.70 19.47
CA LEU A 286 -2.84 11.40 20.25
C LEU A 286 -2.51 10.67 21.55
#